data_74878220e8d92439110cfebdacbc6221
#
_entry.id   74878220e8d92439110cfebdacbc6221
#
_cell.length_a   1.000
_cell.length_b   1.000
_cell.length_c   1.000
_cell.angle_alpha   90.00
_cell.angle_beta   90.00
_cell.angle_gamma   90.00
#
_symmetry.space_group_name_H-M   'P 1'
#
loop_
_entity.id
_entity.type
_entity.pdbx_description
1 polymer ?
#
loop_
_entity_poly.entity_id
_entity_poly.type
_entity_poly.pdbx_seq_one_letter_code
_entity_poly.pdbx_strand_id
1 'polypeptide(L)'
;MKKNKMNQKGFTLIELLAVIVILAILMTLAVTSMQRYINNAKKDTYITTAQQFLDSVRLGVTNGDYETPDIGSCTVVAIKNIEKTTGTKQSPYGKPYNDAKSYVVVYNKAQAAQETSLEYYMSMDDSLDNWFVLTKESGLKRSIVFSRDSTTAGNITEVSATGATLTLDSSGGTATTCTVSSFEG
;
A
#
# COMPACT_ATOMS: atom_id res chain seq x y z
N MET A 1 13.67 23.08 -68.80
CA MET A 1 13.36 22.89 -67.36
C MET A 1 14.61 23.04 -66.51
N LYS A 2 14.73 24.15 -65.72
CA LYS A 2 15.87 24.34 -64.82
C LYS A 2 15.57 23.58 -63.52
N LYS A 3 16.35 22.54 -63.21
CA LYS A 3 16.34 21.88 -61.90
C LYS A 3 16.95 22.84 -60.85
N ASN A 4 16.13 23.32 -59.90
CA ASN A 4 16.62 24.00 -58.71
C ASN A 4 17.41 23.03 -57.89
N LYS A 5 18.73 23.19 -57.79
CA LYS A 5 19.58 22.52 -56.80
C LYS A 5 19.25 23.09 -55.42
N MET A 6 18.51 22.34 -54.61
CA MET A 6 18.37 22.65 -53.19
C MET A 6 19.72 22.51 -52.50
N ASN A 7 20.16 23.61 -51.86
CA ASN A 7 21.40 23.68 -51.15
C ASN A 7 21.28 22.85 -49.86
N GLN A 8 21.76 21.63 -49.90
CA GLN A 8 21.78 20.73 -48.73
C GLN A 8 22.99 21.13 -47.86
N LYS A 9 22.73 21.97 -46.84
CA LYS A 9 23.72 22.24 -45.80
C LYS A 9 23.71 21.04 -44.85
N GLY A 10 24.78 20.26 -44.82
CA GLY A 10 25.00 19.19 -43.86
C GLY A 10 25.37 19.77 -42.49
N PHE A 11 24.95 19.08 -41.42
CA PHE A 11 25.38 19.38 -40.05
C PHE A 11 26.89 19.14 -39.87
N THR A 12 27.55 20.00 -39.14
CA THR A 12 28.96 19.83 -38.80
C THR A 12 29.07 18.82 -37.63
N LEU A 13 30.18 18.09 -37.57
CA LEU A 13 30.45 17.12 -36.51
C LEU A 13 30.48 17.80 -35.12
N ILE A 14 30.92 19.05 -35.04
CA ILE A 14 30.95 19.80 -33.78
C ILE A 14 29.55 20.22 -33.30
N GLU A 15 28.62 20.54 -34.20
CA GLU A 15 27.23 20.83 -33.85
C GLU A 15 26.55 19.62 -33.25
N LEU A 16 26.77 18.41 -33.83
CA LEU A 16 26.24 17.19 -33.32
C LEU A 16 26.81 16.88 -31.91
N LEU A 17 28.14 17.04 -31.76
CA LEU A 17 28.82 16.80 -30.48
C LEU A 17 28.32 17.77 -29.39
N ALA A 18 28.13 19.04 -29.70
CA ALA A 18 27.58 19.99 -28.73
C ALA A 18 26.20 19.62 -28.26
N VAL A 19 25.31 19.15 -29.14
CA VAL A 19 23.94 18.72 -28.78
C VAL A 19 23.94 17.53 -27.85
N ILE A 20 24.74 16.48 -28.13
CA ILE A 20 24.77 15.29 -27.28
C ILE A 20 25.34 15.58 -25.90
N VAL A 21 26.31 16.50 -25.76
CA VAL A 21 26.83 16.94 -24.46
C VAL A 21 25.75 17.63 -23.64
N ILE A 22 25.02 18.57 -24.26
CA ILE A 22 23.92 19.27 -23.57
C ILE A 22 22.81 18.28 -23.15
N LEU A 23 22.43 17.35 -24.04
CA LEU A 23 21.44 16.33 -23.74
C LEU A 23 21.89 15.41 -22.58
N ALA A 24 23.17 15.04 -22.52
CA ALA A 24 23.72 14.23 -21.44
C ALA A 24 23.59 14.91 -20.08
N ILE A 25 23.90 16.22 -20.01
CA ILE A 25 23.76 17.02 -18.77
C ILE A 25 22.28 17.09 -18.35
N LEU A 26 21.38 17.42 -19.29
CA LEU A 26 19.94 17.49 -19.01
C LEU A 26 19.37 16.16 -18.55
N MET A 27 19.75 15.03 -19.15
CA MET A 27 19.36 13.69 -18.71
C MET A 27 19.79 13.41 -17.27
N THR A 28 21.01 13.75 -16.89
CA THR A 28 21.52 13.50 -15.53
C THR A 28 20.65 14.19 -14.46
N LEU A 29 20.20 15.41 -14.72
CA LEU A 29 19.31 16.14 -13.81
C LEU A 29 17.87 15.61 -13.81
N ALA A 30 17.37 15.15 -14.95
CA ALA A 30 16.01 14.64 -15.10
C ALA A 30 15.81 13.28 -14.38
N VAL A 31 16.79 12.37 -14.46
CA VAL A 31 16.69 11.01 -13.89
C VAL A 31 16.52 11.03 -12.38
N THR A 32 17.26 11.85 -11.65
CA THR A 32 17.18 11.94 -10.18
C THR A 32 15.80 12.41 -9.68
N SER A 33 15.22 13.38 -10.37
CA SER A 33 13.88 13.90 -10.05
C SER A 33 12.79 12.86 -10.34
N MET A 34 12.93 12.13 -11.44
CA MET A 34 11.99 11.10 -11.87
C MET A 34 11.92 9.91 -10.90
N GLN A 35 13.05 9.47 -10.34
CA GLN A 35 13.09 8.36 -9.38
C GLN A 35 12.29 8.68 -8.11
N ARG A 36 12.40 9.90 -7.58
CA ARG A 36 11.61 10.34 -6.42
C ARG A 36 10.11 10.34 -6.73
N TYR A 37 9.74 10.81 -7.90
CA TYR A 37 8.35 10.83 -8.34
C TYR A 37 7.77 9.40 -8.45
N ILE A 38 8.52 8.48 -9.08
CA ILE A 38 8.11 7.08 -9.23
C ILE A 38 7.95 6.41 -7.86
N ASN A 39 8.90 6.60 -6.93
CA ASN A 39 8.81 6.02 -5.59
C ASN A 39 7.60 6.56 -4.80
N ASN A 40 7.32 7.85 -4.91
CA ASN A 40 6.14 8.44 -4.30
C ASN A 40 4.84 7.90 -4.90
N ALA A 41 4.77 7.79 -6.24
CA ALA A 41 3.63 7.23 -6.94
C ALA A 41 3.38 5.76 -6.56
N LYS A 42 4.45 4.96 -6.40
CA LYS A 42 4.32 3.58 -5.91
C LYS A 42 3.77 3.51 -4.49
N LYS A 43 4.22 4.37 -3.58
CA LYS A 43 3.69 4.46 -2.21
C LYS A 43 2.22 4.87 -2.21
N ASP A 44 1.82 5.82 -3.05
CA ASP A 44 0.42 6.24 -3.18
C ASP A 44 -0.45 5.09 -3.71
N THR A 45 0.04 4.36 -4.71
CA THR A 45 -0.65 3.16 -5.22
C THR A 45 -0.75 2.08 -4.15
N TYR A 46 0.27 1.91 -3.31
CA TYR A 46 0.27 0.96 -2.19
C TYR A 46 -0.85 1.29 -1.20
N ILE A 47 -0.99 2.55 -0.81
CA ILE A 47 -2.08 3.02 0.08
C ILE A 47 -3.45 2.90 -0.59
N THR A 48 -3.57 3.26 -1.87
CA THR A 48 -4.84 3.10 -2.60
C THR A 48 -5.26 1.63 -2.67
N THR A 49 -4.30 0.73 -2.85
CA THR A 49 -4.55 -0.72 -2.82
C THR A 49 -5.01 -1.18 -1.43
N ALA A 50 -4.41 -0.64 -0.35
CA ALA A 50 -4.85 -0.89 1.02
C ALA A 50 -6.31 -0.47 1.23
N GLN A 51 -6.68 0.72 0.77
CA GLN A 51 -8.07 1.20 0.85
C GLN A 51 -9.04 0.29 0.08
N GLN A 52 -8.65 -0.20 -1.09
CA GLN A 52 -9.48 -1.15 -1.85
C GLN A 52 -9.71 -2.47 -1.10
N PHE A 53 -8.70 -2.98 -0.37
CA PHE A 53 -8.88 -4.16 0.47
C PHE A 53 -9.82 -3.87 1.64
N LEU A 54 -9.70 -2.73 2.30
CA LEU A 54 -10.61 -2.31 3.36
C LEU A 54 -12.05 -2.20 2.86
N ASP A 55 -12.26 -1.59 1.70
CA ASP A 55 -13.60 -1.47 1.11
C ASP A 55 -14.19 -2.83 0.74
N SER A 56 -13.36 -3.76 0.24
CA SER A 56 -13.79 -5.12 -0.05
C SER A 56 -14.21 -5.87 1.22
N VAL A 57 -13.44 -5.74 2.31
CA VAL A 57 -13.81 -6.35 3.60
C VAL A 57 -15.06 -5.71 4.18
N ARG A 58 -15.20 -4.39 4.09
CA ARG A 58 -16.40 -3.68 4.54
C ARG A 58 -17.66 -4.17 3.81
N LEU A 59 -17.54 -4.38 2.50
CA LEU A 59 -18.61 -4.95 1.71
C LEU A 59 -18.91 -6.38 2.13
N GLY A 60 -17.89 -7.23 2.33
CA GLY A 60 -18.05 -8.61 2.77
C GLY A 60 -18.72 -8.71 4.16
N VAL A 61 -18.35 -7.85 5.10
CA VAL A 61 -19.04 -7.77 6.42
C VAL A 61 -20.51 -7.37 6.23
N THR A 62 -20.79 -6.41 5.36
CA THR A 62 -22.16 -5.96 5.10
C THR A 62 -23.01 -7.05 4.43
N ASN A 63 -22.42 -7.84 3.56
CA ASN A 63 -23.09 -8.95 2.86
C ASN A 63 -23.21 -10.23 3.72
N GLY A 64 -22.49 -10.31 4.85
CA GLY A 64 -22.42 -11.48 5.71
C GLY A 64 -21.40 -12.53 5.26
N ASP A 65 -20.47 -12.18 4.35
CA ASP A 65 -19.40 -13.07 3.90
C ASP A 65 -18.32 -13.21 4.99
N TYR A 66 -18.15 -12.18 5.83
CA TYR A 66 -17.27 -12.18 6.99
C TYR A 66 -18.06 -11.94 8.27
N GLU A 67 -17.64 -12.64 9.33
CA GLU A 67 -18.29 -12.54 10.64
C GLU A 67 -18.12 -11.15 11.26
N THR A 68 -19.23 -10.57 11.74
CA THR A 68 -19.18 -9.33 12.53
C THR A 68 -18.69 -9.66 13.94
N PRO A 69 -17.58 -9.08 14.41
CA PRO A 69 -17.04 -9.40 15.72
C PRO A 69 -17.94 -8.94 16.86
N ASP A 70 -17.94 -9.68 17.97
CA ASP A 70 -18.55 -9.26 19.23
C ASP A 70 -17.89 -7.98 19.77
N ILE A 71 -18.57 -7.31 20.70
CA ILE A 71 -18.08 -6.07 21.33
C ILE A 71 -16.72 -6.32 21.98
N GLY A 72 -15.76 -5.49 21.65
CA GLY A 72 -14.38 -5.59 22.16
C GLY A 72 -13.53 -6.68 21.47
N SER A 73 -14.11 -7.42 20.56
CA SER A 73 -13.43 -8.45 19.74
C SER A 73 -13.12 -7.96 18.34
N CYS A 74 -12.33 -8.74 17.61
CA CYS A 74 -12.00 -8.43 16.21
C CYS A 74 -12.05 -9.67 15.32
N THR A 75 -12.47 -9.47 14.07
CA THR A 75 -12.37 -10.43 12.98
C THR A 75 -11.18 -10.06 12.12
N VAL A 76 -10.33 -11.02 11.78
CA VAL A 76 -9.16 -10.84 10.94
C VAL A 76 -9.37 -11.53 9.61
N VAL A 77 -9.18 -10.79 8.53
CA VAL A 77 -9.30 -11.30 7.15
C VAL A 77 -7.96 -11.17 6.45
N ALA A 78 -7.33 -12.29 6.11
CA ALA A 78 -6.07 -12.30 5.38
C ALA A 78 -6.27 -11.80 3.94
N ILE A 79 -5.32 -11.01 3.42
CA ILE A 79 -5.42 -10.42 2.06
C ILE A 79 -5.63 -11.50 0.98
N LYS A 80 -5.03 -12.69 1.15
CA LYS A 80 -5.19 -13.77 0.19
C LYS A 80 -6.65 -14.21 -0.04
N ASN A 81 -7.49 -14.08 0.99
CA ASN A 81 -8.91 -14.48 0.97
C ASN A 81 -9.85 -13.36 0.56
N ILE A 82 -9.36 -12.13 0.46
CA ILE A 82 -10.19 -11.01 0.03
C ILE A 82 -10.36 -11.07 -1.49
N GLU A 83 -11.60 -11.22 -1.94
CA GLU A 83 -11.94 -11.10 -3.35
C GLU A 83 -11.85 -9.62 -3.76
N LYS A 84 -10.91 -9.33 -4.63
CA LYS A 84 -10.81 -8.01 -5.24
C LYS A 84 -11.70 -7.91 -6.48
N THR A 85 -12.52 -6.90 -6.50
CA THR A 85 -13.34 -6.57 -7.67
C THR A 85 -12.48 -6.06 -8.84
N THR A 86 -11.32 -5.49 -8.56
CA THR A 86 -10.40 -4.95 -9.59
C THR A 86 -8.93 -5.01 -9.12
N GLY A 87 -8.03 -5.30 -10.06
CA GLY A 87 -6.59 -5.24 -9.85
C GLY A 87 -5.93 -6.56 -9.43
N THR A 88 -4.60 -6.54 -9.31
CA THR A 88 -3.78 -7.70 -8.94
C THR A 88 -3.52 -7.72 -7.44
N LYS A 89 -3.41 -8.93 -6.84
CA LYS A 89 -2.93 -9.12 -5.47
C LYS A 89 -1.41 -8.96 -5.35
N GLN A 90 -0.83 -8.07 -6.16
CA GLN A 90 0.60 -7.78 -6.16
C GLN A 90 0.84 -6.32 -5.77
N SER A 91 1.92 -6.12 -5.03
CA SER A 91 2.43 -4.81 -4.67
C SER A 91 2.78 -3.99 -5.93
N PRO A 92 2.68 -2.65 -5.91
CA PRO A 92 3.19 -1.77 -6.97
C PRO A 92 4.70 -1.93 -7.23
N TYR A 93 5.38 -2.65 -6.36
CA TYR A 93 6.79 -3.01 -6.51
C TYR A 93 7.00 -4.35 -7.23
N GLY A 94 5.92 -5.02 -7.68
CA GLY A 94 5.95 -6.25 -8.45
C GLY A 94 6.15 -7.52 -7.60
N LYS A 95 5.81 -7.47 -6.32
CA LYS A 95 5.96 -8.59 -5.38
C LYS A 95 4.62 -9.01 -4.80
N PRO A 96 4.44 -10.30 -4.46
CA PRO A 96 3.27 -10.74 -3.73
C PRO A 96 3.27 -10.16 -2.31
N TYR A 97 2.10 -9.99 -1.74
CA TYR A 97 1.97 -9.67 -0.31
C TYR A 97 2.28 -10.89 0.53
N ASN A 98 2.82 -10.66 1.72
CA ASN A 98 3.06 -11.71 2.71
C ASN A 98 1.74 -12.09 3.37
N ASP A 99 1.31 -13.34 3.20
CA ASP A 99 0.02 -13.82 3.67
C ASP A 99 -0.15 -13.77 5.20
N ALA A 100 0.94 -13.97 5.96
CA ALA A 100 0.89 -13.94 7.42
C ALA A 100 0.91 -12.53 8.02
N LYS A 101 1.36 -11.54 7.24
CA LYS A 101 1.60 -10.15 7.70
C LYS A 101 0.69 -9.14 7.02
N SER A 102 -0.09 -9.58 6.04
CA SER A 102 -0.99 -8.72 5.28
C SER A 102 -2.44 -9.12 5.53
N TYR A 103 -3.12 -8.34 6.33
CA TYR A 103 -4.48 -8.63 6.77
C TYR A 103 -5.25 -7.35 7.11
N VAL A 104 -6.56 -7.46 7.07
CA VAL A 104 -7.50 -6.45 7.55
C VAL A 104 -8.07 -6.92 8.89
N VAL A 105 -8.18 -6.01 9.83
CA VAL A 105 -8.83 -6.23 11.14
C VAL A 105 -10.10 -5.39 11.20
N VAL A 106 -11.20 -6.03 11.47
CA VAL A 106 -12.49 -5.40 11.78
C VAL A 106 -12.68 -5.46 13.29
N TYR A 107 -12.70 -4.32 13.94
CA TYR A 107 -12.85 -4.21 15.40
C TYR A 107 -14.21 -3.60 15.76
N ASN A 108 -14.94 -4.24 16.67
CA ASN A 108 -16.19 -3.71 17.18
C ASN A 108 -15.96 -2.93 18.47
N LYS A 109 -16.02 -1.59 18.34
CA LYS A 109 -15.83 -0.63 19.44
C LYS A 109 -17.10 -0.31 20.18
N ALA A 110 -18.24 -0.90 19.83
CA ALA A 110 -19.52 -0.61 20.49
C ALA A 110 -19.40 -0.72 22.01
N GLN A 111 -20.14 0.10 22.74
CA GLN A 111 -20.19 0.09 24.21
C GLN A 111 -21.48 -0.56 24.74
N ALA A 112 -22.46 -0.77 23.86
CA ALA A 112 -23.75 -1.35 24.21
C ALA A 112 -24.16 -2.41 23.16
N ALA A 113 -24.83 -3.46 23.61
CA ALA A 113 -25.19 -4.61 22.78
C ALA A 113 -26.12 -4.31 21.56
N GLN A 114 -26.73 -3.13 21.52
CA GLN A 114 -27.60 -2.69 20.43
C GLN A 114 -26.93 -1.76 19.44
N GLU A 115 -25.66 -1.40 19.68
CA GLU A 115 -24.87 -0.55 18.80
C GLU A 115 -23.85 -1.39 18.07
N THR A 116 -23.65 -1.13 16.78
CA THR A 116 -22.53 -1.67 16.01
C THR A 116 -21.65 -0.51 15.58
N SER A 117 -20.43 -0.46 16.12
CA SER A 117 -19.43 0.54 15.78
C SER A 117 -18.17 -0.14 15.30
N LEU A 118 -18.06 -0.35 13.99
CA LEU A 118 -16.92 -1.04 13.39
C LEU A 118 -15.83 -0.06 13.03
N GLU A 119 -14.63 -0.37 13.47
CA GLU A 119 -13.40 0.29 13.05
C GLU A 119 -12.54 -0.68 12.25
N TYR A 120 -11.92 -0.17 11.19
CA TYR A 120 -11.12 -0.96 10.27
C TYR A 120 -9.65 -0.59 10.41
N TYR A 121 -8.82 -1.61 10.52
CA TYR A 121 -7.37 -1.50 10.58
C TYR A 121 -6.75 -2.41 9.54
N MET A 122 -5.56 -2.07 9.08
CA MET A 122 -4.87 -2.88 8.09
C MET A 122 -3.37 -2.92 8.34
N SER A 123 -2.78 -4.07 8.05
CA SER A 123 -1.35 -4.28 7.95
C SER A 123 -1.03 -4.82 6.56
N MET A 124 0.05 -4.35 5.95
CA MET A 124 0.54 -4.86 4.66
C MET A 124 2.05 -4.98 4.64
N ASP A 125 2.52 -6.09 4.07
CA ASP A 125 3.93 -6.38 3.84
C ASP A 125 4.07 -7.02 2.44
N ASP A 126 4.97 -6.52 1.59
CA ASP A 126 5.19 -7.06 0.24
C ASP A 126 6.30 -8.12 0.17
N SER A 127 6.62 -8.72 1.30
CA SER A 127 7.62 -9.80 1.45
C SER A 127 9.07 -9.40 1.16
N LEU A 128 9.34 -8.20 0.65
CA LEU A 128 10.69 -7.79 0.33
C LEU A 128 11.13 -6.50 1.03
N ASP A 129 10.43 -5.39 0.83
CA ASP A 129 10.99 -4.11 1.21
C ASP A 129 9.98 -3.04 1.61
N ASN A 130 8.66 -3.26 1.39
CA ASN A 130 7.69 -2.22 1.67
C ASN A 130 6.58 -2.76 2.56
N TRP A 131 6.34 -2.07 3.66
CA TRP A 131 5.40 -2.49 4.68
C TRP A 131 4.86 -1.30 5.47
N PHE A 132 3.73 -1.49 6.11
CA PHE A 132 3.26 -0.68 7.22
C PHE A 132 2.60 -1.56 8.28
N VAL A 133 2.75 -1.16 9.52
CA VAL A 133 2.15 -1.85 10.67
C VAL A 133 0.65 -1.63 10.71
N LEU A 134 -0.02 -2.43 11.52
CA LEU A 134 -1.47 -2.35 11.75
C LEU A 134 -1.89 -0.92 12.05
N THR A 135 -2.51 -0.28 11.07
CA THR A 135 -2.87 1.14 11.09
C THR A 135 -4.36 1.29 10.83
N LYS A 136 -5.01 2.17 11.58
CA LYS A 136 -6.41 2.52 11.36
C LYS A 136 -6.61 3.14 9.98
N GLU A 137 -7.74 2.86 9.33
CA GLU A 137 -8.10 3.39 8.01
C GLU A 137 -7.84 4.90 7.87
N SER A 138 -8.24 5.69 8.87
CA SER A 138 -8.03 7.15 8.86
C SER A 138 -6.55 7.58 8.90
N GLY A 139 -5.65 6.68 9.28
CA GLY A 139 -4.21 6.88 9.32
C GLY A 139 -3.46 6.49 8.04
N LEU A 140 -4.16 5.91 7.06
CA LEU A 140 -3.54 5.45 5.81
C LEU A 140 -3.08 6.62 4.94
N LYS A 141 -1.79 6.83 4.88
CA LYS A 141 -1.13 7.89 4.09
C LYS A 141 0.26 7.45 3.65
N ARG A 142 0.78 8.08 2.61
CA ARG A 142 2.10 7.78 2.04
C ARG A 142 3.21 7.66 3.09
N SER A 143 3.17 8.48 4.14
CA SER A 143 4.23 8.56 5.15
C SER A 143 4.37 7.31 6.01
N ILE A 144 3.34 6.46 6.10
CA ILE A 144 3.40 5.21 6.87
C ILE A 144 4.03 4.04 6.10
N VAL A 145 4.19 4.17 4.78
CA VAL A 145 4.82 3.12 3.97
C VAL A 145 6.33 3.19 4.16
N PHE A 146 6.86 2.24 4.90
CA PHE A 146 8.29 2.08 5.14
C PHE A 146 8.92 1.24 4.03
N SER A 147 10.23 1.42 3.80
CA SER A 147 11.04 0.53 2.99
C SER A 147 12.12 -0.08 3.89
N ARG A 148 12.66 -1.23 3.49
CA ARG A 148 13.64 -2.00 4.30
C ARG A 148 14.90 -1.22 4.66
N ASP A 149 15.20 -0.15 3.94
CA ASP A 149 16.32 0.77 4.22
C ASP A 149 16.04 1.72 5.40
N SER A 150 14.82 1.66 5.97
CA SER A 150 14.48 2.43 7.17
C SER A 150 14.93 1.65 8.41
N THR A 151 15.69 2.31 9.27
CA THR A 151 16.13 1.76 10.56
C THR A 151 15.00 1.48 11.55
N THR A 152 13.78 1.84 11.19
CA THR A 152 12.55 1.59 11.93
C THR A 152 11.91 0.29 11.45
N ALA A 153 12.50 -0.84 11.82
CA ALA A 153 11.87 -2.14 11.66
C ALA A 153 10.73 -2.26 12.66
N GLY A 154 9.52 -1.90 12.26
CA GLY A 154 8.32 -2.21 13.05
C GLY A 154 8.06 -3.72 12.98
N ASN A 155 7.86 -4.35 14.13
CA ASN A 155 7.40 -5.73 14.17
C ASN A 155 5.95 -5.77 13.75
N ILE A 156 5.69 -6.25 12.51
CA ILE A 156 4.33 -6.61 12.12
C ILE A 156 3.98 -7.88 12.88
N THR A 157 2.92 -7.82 13.65
CA THR A 157 2.39 -9.00 14.36
C THR A 157 1.86 -9.99 13.34
N GLU A 158 2.35 -11.20 13.36
CA GLU A 158 1.80 -12.31 12.57
C GLU A 158 0.52 -12.80 13.25
N VAL A 159 -0.56 -12.88 12.49
CA VAL A 159 -1.82 -13.42 12.96
C VAL A 159 -2.09 -14.72 12.21
N SER A 160 -2.22 -15.81 12.94
CA SER A 160 -2.41 -17.15 12.37
C SER A 160 -3.57 -17.92 12.97
N ALA A 161 -4.23 -17.40 14.00
CA ALA A 161 -5.27 -18.14 14.68
C ALA A 161 -6.26 -17.26 15.47
N THR A 162 -7.44 -17.81 15.71
CA THR A 162 -8.43 -17.31 16.67
C THR A 162 -7.84 -17.34 18.09
N GLY A 163 -8.21 -16.37 18.92
CA GLY A 163 -7.71 -16.24 20.29
C GLY A 163 -6.43 -15.40 20.44
N ALA A 164 -5.81 -14.99 19.34
CA ALA A 164 -4.68 -14.08 19.37
C ALA A 164 -5.12 -12.68 19.88
N THR A 165 -4.25 -12.01 20.63
CA THR A 165 -4.50 -10.63 21.06
C THR A 165 -3.73 -9.68 20.15
N LEU A 166 -4.43 -8.76 19.53
CA LEU A 166 -3.85 -7.71 18.70
C LEU A 166 -3.87 -6.37 19.41
N THR A 167 -2.77 -5.64 19.32
CA THR A 167 -2.70 -4.25 19.75
C THR A 167 -3.00 -3.35 18.54
N LEU A 168 -4.12 -2.67 18.59
CA LEU A 168 -4.55 -1.74 17.57
C LEU A 168 -3.89 -0.39 17.81
N ASP A 169 -3.22 0.16 16.80
CA ASP A 169 -2.66 1.50 16.92
C ASP A 169 -3.80 2.54 16.86
N SER A 170 -3.97 3.24 17.98
CA SER A 170 -4.78 4.44 18.01
C SER A 170 -3.83 5.63 17.80
N SER A 171 -3.71 6.13 16.58
CA SER A 171 -2.90 7.32 16.27
C SER A 171 -3.30 8.51 17.18
N GLY A 172 -2.62 8.63 18.34
CA GLY A 172 -2.79 9.69 19.31
C GLY A 172 -3.65 9.38 20.54
N GLY A 173 -4.02 8.12 20.79
CA GLY A 173 -4.78 7.69 21.99
C GLY A 173 -4.16 6.47 22.69
N THR A 174 -4.87 5.97 23.71
CA THR A 174 -4.48 4.74 24.42
C THR A 174 -4.55 3.55 23.44
N ALA A 175 -3.52 2.74 23.41
CA ALA A 175 -3.51 1.52 22.60
C ALA A 175 -4.69 0.63 23.01
N THR A 176 -5.52 0.28 22.04
CA THR A 176 -6.66 -0.62 22.23
C THR A 176 -6.21 -2.02 21.85
N THR A 177 -6.52 -2.99 22.70
CA THR A 177 -6.28 -4.41 22.37
C THR A 177 -7.60 -5.07 22.02
N CYS A 178 -7.59 -6.01 21.08
CA CYS A 178 -8.73 -6.85 20.79
C CYS A 178 -8.31 -8.33 20.76
N THR A 179 -9.24 -9.20 21.10
CA THR A 179 -9.09 -10.65 20.93
C THR A 179 -9.70 -11.08 19.59
N VAL A 180 -8.96 -11.83 18.80
CA VAL A 180 -9.42 -12.34 17.51
C VAL A 180 -10.51 -13.39 17.76
N SER A 181 -11.76 -13.07 17.44
CA SER A 181 -12.91 -13.99 17.53
C SER A 181 -13.02 -14.89 16.30
N SER A 182 -12.68 -14.36 15.12
CA SER A 182 -12.68 -15.09 13.86
C SER A 182 -11.45 -14.77 13.03
N PHE A 183 -10.90 -15.78 12.38
CA PHE A 183 -9.75 -15.67 11.49
C PHE A 183 -10.04 -16.33 10.15
N GLU A 184 -10.21 -15.51 9.12
CA GLU A 184 -10.41 -15.90 7.74
C GLU A 184 -9.06 -15.94 7.01
N GLY A 185 -8.28 -16.99 7.27
CA GLY A 185 -6.90 -17.16 6.82
C GLY A 185 -6.64 -18.33 5.87
#